data_1a0bf45ac3d92fd87b5bc2fa0f891f4f
#
_entry.id   1a0bf45ac3d92fd87b5bc2fa0f891f4f
#
_cell.length_a   1.000
_cell.length_b   1.000
_cell.length_c   1.000
_cell.angle_alpha   90.00
_cell.angle_beta   90.00
_cell.angle_gamma   90.00
#
_symmetry.space_group_name_H-M   'P 1'
#
loop_
_entity.id
_entity.type
_entity.pdbx_description
1 polymer ?
#
loop_
_entity_poly.entity_id
_entity_poly.type
_entity_poly.pdbx_seq_one_letter_code
_entity_poly.pdbx_strand_id
1 'polypeptide(L)'
;MKYKILIFILIFSQFTRGQVFTNYVDNSNLNIKKAVDFYKQYLSEFKANSLPEYSKYWPKNDCERFTTPDPIVYSIASDYPTYNFGSKKTIFYAREYSDYIHLKTLMTQTDSLENIHVYAITNHYVSLNNKTDQIYFISPLKINSKLYKIKKKGNITYHFPKTHKFNKSKSNKLIKAIKKFETDWGFKPIKFDYYFTNTQDELGAMKGLEYFYGMEQTFPSGMAFPEDKIIYCNSCGEDYLHEVLHLYLNPLYENSPINHGLIYYLGGSLGHNFDHLINKMNDYLMKYPDTNLSMFETLETKDITLHINHTVVGLICKIIDEKDGINGLKRLLKYKNFDLLFQNEFSIEKKDWDMFLKQNFKKYSDLNNK
;
A
#
# COMPACT_ATOMS: atom_id res chain seq x y z
N MET A 1 5.92 29.24 -30.34
CA MET A 1 5.43 27.86 -30.24
C MET A 1 5.16 27.36 -28.80
N LYS A 2 5.57 28.09 -27.74
CA LYS A 2 5.40 27.69 -26.33
C LYS A 2 3.99 27.91 -25.74
N TYR A 3 3.15 28.74 -26.32
CA TYR A 3 1.81 29.07 -25.79
C TYR A 3 0.69 28.11 -26.23
N LYS A 4 0.87 27.33 -27.31
CA LYS A 4 -0.14 26.38 -27.80
C LYS A 4 -0.21 25.09 -26.97
N ILE A 5 0.90 24.70 -26.31
CA ILE A 5 0.97 23.50 -25.47
C ILE A 5 0.28 23.76 -24.11
N LEU A 6 0.38 24.98 -23.57
CA LEU A 6 -0.25 25.32 -22.29
C LEU A 6 -1.79 25.33 -22.36
N ILE A 7 -2.36 25.73 -23.49
CA ILE A 7 -3.81 25.73 -23.72
C ILE A 7 -4.34 24.31 -23.86
N PHE A 8 -3.57 23.38 -24.43
CA PHE A 8 -3.97 21.99 -24.57
C PHE A 8 -4.00 21.26 -23.20
N ILE A 9 -3.07 21.56 -22.29
CA ILE A 9 -3.04 21.00 -20.94
C ILE A 9 -4.18 21.57 -20.08
N LEU A 10 -4.55 22.85 -20.25
CA LEU A 10 -5.68 23.47 -19.55
C LEU A 10 -7.05 22.94 -20.03
N ILE A 11 -7.19 22.54 -21.27
CA ILE A 11 -8.42 21.96 -21.80
C ILE A 11 -8.57 20.52 -21.27
N PHE A 12 -7.49 19.73 -21.11
CA PHE A 12 -7.56 18.38 -20.55
C PHE A 12 -7.86 18.38 -19.03
N SER A 13 -7.48 19.41 -18.28
CA SER A 13 -7.75 19.50 -16.85
C SER A 13 -9.22 19.79 -16.49
N GLN A 14 -10.04 20.20 -17.45
CA GLN A 14 -11.48 20.45 -17.22
C GLN A 14 -12.36 19.20 -17.43
N PHE A 15 -11.85 18.11 -18.00
CA PHE A 15 -12.65 16.92 -18.32
C PHE A 15 -12.62 15.79 -17.28
N THR A 16 -11.95 15.97 -16.14
CA THR A 16 -11.84 14.91 -15.11
C THR A 16 -12.76 15.11 -13.91
N ARG A 17 -13.97 15.66 -14.08
CA ARG A 17 -15.02 15.40 -13.08
C ARG A 17 -15.60 14.03 -13.39
N GLY A 18 -15.14 13.02 -12.66
CA GLY A 18 -15.65 11.67 -12.80
C GLY A 18 -17.18 11.66 -12.70
N GLN A 19 -17.86 11.43 -13.82
CA GLN A 19 -19.31 11.39 -13.85
C GLN A 19 -19.80 10.12 -13.14
N VAL A 20 -20.78 10.26 -12.26
CA VAL A 20 -21.43 9.14 -11.57
C VAL A 20 -22.78 8.85 -12.21
N PHE A 21 -22.91 7.65 -12.72
CA PHE A 21 -24.13 7.17 -13.38
C PHE A 21 -24.82 6.09 -12.55
N THR A 22 -26.11 5.87 -12.82
CA THR A 22 -26.82 4.67 -12.38
C THR A 22 -27.30 3.90 -13.60
N ASN A 23 -27.28 2.57 -13.52
CA ASN A 23 -27.77 1.69 -14.59
C ASN A 23 -28.56 0.54 -13.97
N TYR A 24 -29.82 0.38 -14.39
CA TYR A 24 -30.73 -0.68 -13.95
C TYR A 24 -30.93 -0.79 -12.42
N VAL A 25 -30.88 0.36 -11.73
CA VAL A 25 -31.17 0.43 -10.30
C VAL A 25 -32.63 0.77 -10.10
N ASP A 26 -33.31 0.03 -9.24
CA ASP A 26 -34.74 0.27 -8.91
C ASP A 26 -34.89 1.54 -8.04
N ASN A 27 -35.11 2.67 -8.69
CA ASN A 27 -35.34 3.95 -8.03
C ASN A 27 -36.79 4.10 -7.48
N SER A 28 -37.70 3.14 -7.72
CA SER A 28 -39.04 3.15 -7.11
C SER A 28 -38.98 2.77 -5.63
N ASN A 29 -37.96 1.99 -5.21
CA ASN A 29 -37.67 1.72 -3.81
C ASN A 29 -36.99 2.93 -3.18
N LEU A 30 -37.68 3.60 -2.25
CA LEU A 30 -37.21 4.83 -1.60
C LEU A 30 -35.91 4.62 -0.81
N ASN A 31 -35.71 3.45 -0.20
CA ASN A 31 -34.48 3.14 0.55
C ASN A 31 -33.27 2.99 -0.39
N ILE A 32 -33.46 2.28 -1.49
CA ILE A 32 -32.43 2.16 -2.53
C ILE A 32 -32.09 3.53 -3.10
N LYS A 33 -33.12 4.35 -3.43
CA LYS A 33 -32.90 5.70 -3.93
C LYS A 33 -32.09 6.55 -2.96
N LYS A 34 -32.46 6.58 -1.66
CA LYS A 34 -31.71 7.30 -0.63
C LYS A 34 -30.24 6.84 -0.56
N ALA A 35 -29.98 5.52 -0.55
CA ALA A 35 -28.64 4.97 -0.50
C ALA A 35 -27.79 5.31 -1.74
N VAL A 36 -28.41 5.28 -2.93
CA VAL A 36 -27.74 5.65 -4.19
C VAL A 36 -27.40 7.13 -4.21
N ASP A 37 -28.32 8.01 -3.80
CA ASP A 37 -28.09 9.46 -3.78
C ASP A 37 -26.99 9.81 -2.75
N PHE A 38 -26.99 9.19 -1.58
CA PHE A 38 -25.96 9.32 -0.57
C PHE A 38 -24.58 8.88 -1.09
N TYR A 39 -24.52 7.73 -1.78
CA TYR A 39 -23.26 7.22 -2.34
C TYR A 39 -22.76 8.09 -3.50
N LYS A 40 -23.65 8.61 -4.35
CA LYS A 40 -23.26 9.57 -5.40
C LYS A 40 -22.64 10.83 -4.82
N GLN A 41 -23.21 11.35 -3.73
CA GLN A 41 -22.63 12.51 -3.03
C GLN A 41 -21.23 12.19 -2.53
N TYR A 42 -21.02 11.04 -1.86
CA TYR A 42 -19.72 10.58 -1.40
C TYR A 42 -18.70 10.50 -2.54
N LEU A 43 -19.05 9.84 -3.65
CA LEU A 43 -18.17 9.70 -4.81
C LEU A 43 -17.82 11.05 -5.46
N SER A 44 -18.69 12.04 -5.38
CA SER A 44 -18.49 13.38 -5.95
C SER A 44 -17.49 14.24 -5.16
N GLU A 45 -17.23 13.88 -3.90
CA GLU A 45 -16.27 14.60 -3.06
C GLU A 45 -14.81 14.22 -3.32
N PHE A 46 -14.55 13.07 -3.97
CA PHE A 46 -13.20 12.69 -4.37
C PHE A 46 -12.70 13.59 -5.51
N LYS A 47 -11.63 14.33 -5.23
CA LYS A 47 -10.95 15.21 -6.18
C LYS A 47 -9.47 14.87 -6.19
N ALA A 48 -8.74 15.31 -7.21
CA ALA A 48 -7.33 14.98 -7.41
C ALA A 48 -6.44 15.13 -6.15
N ASN A 49 -6.74 16.10 -5.28
CA ASN A 49 -5.94 16.42 -4.10
C ASN A 49 -6.77 16.48 -2.81
N SER A 50 -7.97 15.90 -2.77
CA SER A 50 -8.79 15.92 -1.56
C SER A 50 -9.62 14.66 -1.42
N LEU A 51 -9.69 14.17 -0.18
CA LEU A 51 -10.58 13.10 0.24
C LEU A 51 -11.88 13.70 0.81
N PRO A 52 -12.99 12.93 0.85
CA PRO A 52 -14.22 13.33 1.50
C PRO A 52 -14.01 13.63 2.99
N GLU A 53 -14.87 14.45 3.54
CA GLU A 53 -15.02 14.58 4.99
C GLU A 53 -15.76 13.35 5.52
N TYR A 54 -15.00 12.35 5.98
CA TYR A 54 -15.54 11.03 6.35
C TYR A 54 -16.63 11.09 7.43
N SER A 55 -16.58 12.06 8.35
CA SER A 55 -17.58 12.23 9.41
C SER A 55 -19.02 12.43 8.91
N LYS A 56 -19.19 12.88 7.66
CA LYS A 56 -20.51 12.98 7.00
C LYS A 56 -21.08 11.64 6.54
N TYR A 57 -20.22 10.62 6.37
CA TYR A 57 -20.57 9.39 5.67
C TYR A 57 -20.38 8.14 6.52
N TRP A 58 -19.54 8.20 7.54
CA TRP A 58 -19.15 7.07 8.37
C TRP A 58 -19.54 7.27 9.83
N PRO A 59 -19.86 6.20 10.56
CA PRO A 59 -20.16 6.31 11.99
C PRO A 59 -18.99 6.92 12.75
N LYS A 60 -19.32 7.73 13.79
CA LYS A 60 -18.34 8.41 14.63
C LYS A 60 -17.22 7.47 15.12
N ASN A 61 -17.57 6.28 15.62
CA ASN A 61 -16.60 5.31 16.10
C ASN A 61 -15.63 4.82 15.02
N ASP A 62 -16.07 4.75 13.76
CA ASP A 62 -15.20 4.37 12.65
C ASP A 62 -14.24 5.53 12.30
N CYS A 63 -14.71 6.77 12.32
CA CYS A 63 -13.88 7.97 12.10
C CYS A 63 -12.89 8.23 13.26
N GLU A 64 -13.24 7.87 14.49
CA GLU A 64 -12.32 7.95 15.63
C GLU A 64 -11.25 6.86 15.61
N ARG A 65 -11.56 5.70 15.02
CA ARG A 65 -10.66 4.55 14.91
C ARG A 65 -9.74 4.61 13.71
N PHE A 66 -10.20 5.17 12.61
CA PHE A 66 -9.50 5.16 11.32
C PHE A 66 -9.41 6.56 10.72
N THR A 67 -8.23 6.92 10.27
CA THR A 67 -7.99 8.11 9.44
C THR A 67 -8.73 7.99 8.11
N THR A 68 -8.76 6.76 7.56
CA THR A 68 -9.50 6.42 6.36
C THR A 68 -10.43 5.24 6.66
N PRO A 69 -11.68 5.49 7.12
CA PRO A 69 -12.62 4.44 7.52
C PRO A 69 -13.11 3.59 6.35
N ASP A 70 -12.96 4.07 5.12
CA ASP A 70 -13.27 3.33 3.90
C ASP A 70 -12.04 2.51 3.44
N PRO A 71 -12.04 1.18 3.62
CA PRO A 71 -10.88 0.34 3.27
C PRO A 71 -10.68 0.21 1.75
N ILE A 72 -11.65 0.68 0.94
CA ILE A 72 -11.58 0.62 -0.53
C ILE A 72 -10.80 1.81 -1.10
N VAL A 73 -10.65 2.92 -0.37
CA VAL A 73 -10.00 4.15 -0.86
C VAL A 73 -8.64 3.86 -1.46
N TYR A 74 -7.84 3.04 -0.78
CA TYR A 74 -6.54 2.62 -1.28
C TYR A 74 -6.56 1.14 -1.65
N SER A 75 -6.23 0.83 -2.91
CA SER A 75 -5.89 -0.54 -3.30
C SER A 75 -4.56 -0.94 -2.66
N ILE A 76 -4.19 -2.23 -2.73
CA ILE A 76 -2.92 -2.71 -2.17
C ILE A 76 -1.72 -2.23 -2.99
N ALA A 77 -1.95 -1.79 -4.21
CA ALA A 77 -0.89 -1.48 -5.17
C ALA A 77 -0.62 0.03 -5.34
N SER A 78 -1.35 0.91 -4.65
CA SER A 78 -1.25 2.35 -4.90
C SER A 78 -1.67 3.20 -3.71
N ASP A 79 -0.90 4.23 -3.42
CA ASP A 79 -1.23 5.32 -2.49
C ASP A 79 -2.24 6.31 -3.10
N TYR A 80 -2.59 6.13 -4.37
CA TYR A 80 -3.56 6.97 -5.05
C TYR A 80 -4.98 6.47 -4.81
N PRO A 81 -5.93 7.34 -4.45
CA PRO A 81 -7.29 6.90 -4.14
C PRO A 81 -7.96 6.18 -5.31
N THR A 82 -8.46 4.97 -5.06
CA THR A 82 -9.15 4.13 -6.06
C THR A 82 -10.25 4.89 -6.80
N TYR A 83 -10.98 5.77 -6.10
CA TYR A 83 -12.08 6.56 -6.69
C TYR A 83 -11.63 7.67 -7.63
N ASN A 84 -10.34 7.99 -7.65
CA ASN A 84 -9.77 8.94 -8.61
C ASN A 84 -9.33 8.28 -9.91
N PHE A 85 -9.27 6.93 -9.93
CA PHE A 85 -9.06 6.20 -11.19
C PHE A 85 -10.33 6.15 -12.02
N GLY A 86 -10.17 6.32 -13.31
CA GLY A 86 -11.27 6.28 -14.27
C GLY A 86 -12.12 7.55 -14.29
N SER A 87 -12.58 7.90 -15.47
CA SER A 87 -13.42 9.08 -15.71
C SER A 87 -14.90 8.81 -15.45
N LYS A 88 -15.32 7.53 -15.46
CA LYS A 88 -16.72 7.13 -15.35
C LYS A 88 -16.93 6.13 -14.20
N LYS A 89 -17.89 6.44 -13.35
CA LYS A 89 -18.33 5.58 -12.24
C LYS A 89 -19.78 5.21 -12.46
N THR A 90 -20.09 3.91 -12.59
CA THR A 90 -21.45 3.43 -12.84
C THR A 90 -21.91 2.57 -11.69
N ILE A 91 -22.90 3.04 -10.92
CA ILE A 91 -23.60 2.21 -9.94
C ILE A 91 -24.55 1.31 -10.73
N PHE A 92 -24.23 0.02 -10.82
CA PHE A 92 -24.95 -0.94 -11.66
C PHE A 92 -25.73 -2.00 -10.86
N TYR A 93 -25.59 -1.98 -9.55
CA TYR A 93 -26.29 -2.88 -8.65
C TYR A 93 -26.63 -2.15 -7.36
N ALA A 94 -27.90 -2.29 -6.93
CA ALA A 94 -28.37 -1.87 -5.63
C ALA A 94 -29.41 -2.89 -5.14
N ARG A 95 -29.20 -3.41 -3.95
CA ARG A 95 -30.13 -4.39 -3.35
C ARG A 95 -30.28 -4.14 -1.86
N GLU A 96 -31.53 -4.11 -1.42
CA GLU A 96 -31.88 -4.00 -0.02
C GLU A 96 -31.82 -5.37 0.67
N TYR A 97 -31.18 -5.40 1.83
CA TYR A 97 -31.15 -6.50 2.79
C TYR A 97 -31.76 -6.01 4.11
N SER A 98 -31.94 -6.90 5.09
CA SER A 98 -32.51 -6.56 6.39
C SER A 98 -31.82 -5.39 7.11
N ASP A 99 -30.49 -5.32 7.00
CA ASP A 99 -29.65 -4.43 7.83
C ASP A 99 -28.89 -3.40 7.01
N TYR A 100 -28.86 -3.53 5.69
CA TYR A 100 -28.11 -2.63 4.80
C TYR A 100 -28.58 -2.71 3.35
N ILE A 101 -28.21 -1.69 2.59
CA ILE A 101 -28.30 -1.71 1.13
C ILE A 101 -26.92 -1.96 0.57
N HIS A 102 -26.80 -2.97 -0.28
CA HIS A 102 -25.56 -3.29 -0.99
C HIS A 102 -25.55 -2.59 -2.34
N LEU A 103 -24.48 -1.83 -2.59
CA LEU A 103 -24.24 -1.12 -3.84
C LEU A 103 -22.97 -1.64 -4.50
N LYS A 104 -23.01 -1.84 -5.83
CA LYS A 104 -21.80 -2.11 -6.61
C LYS A 104 -21.55 -1.01 -7.63
N THR A 105 -20.28 -0.64 -7.78
CA THR A 105 -19.86 0.39 -8.73
C THR A 105 -18.77 -0.12 -9.63
N LEU A 106 -18.95 0.09 -10.92
CA LEU A 106 -17.96 -0.13 -11.96
C LEU A 106 -17.24 1.19 -12.26
N MET A 107 -15.92 1.17 -12.20
CA MET A 107 -15.05 2.31 -12.53
C MET A 107 -14.32 2.04 -13.83
N THR A 108 -14.54 2.89 -14.84
CA THR A 108 -14.00 2.73 -16.18
C THR A 108 -13.39 4.01 -16.71
N GLN A 109 -12.52 3.85 -17.70
CA GLN A 109 -12.02 4.93 -18.55
C GLN A 109 -12.10 4.48 -20.00
N THR A 110 -12.40 5.41 -20.90
CA THR A 110 -12.33 5.19 -22.34
C THR A 110 -11.07 5.87 -22.86
N ASP A 111 -10.25 5.15 -23.61
CA ASP A 111 -9.08 5.71 -24.26
C ASP A 111 -9.43 6.43 -25.57
N SER A 112 -8.41 6.98 -26.25
CA SER A 112 -8.58 7.69 -27.51
C SER A 112 -9.02 6.79 -28.69
N LEU A 113 -8.97 5.46 -28.53
CA LEU A 113 -9.40 4.46 -29.50
C LEU A 113 -10.77 3.88 -29.14
N GLU A 114 -11.48 4.51 -28.18
CA GLU A 114 -12.80 4.08 -27.67
C GLU A 114 -12.78 2.73 -26.91
N ASN A 115 -11.59 2.20 -26.56
CA ASN A 115 -11.51 1.01 -25.71
C ASN A 115 -11.90 1.36 -24.28
N ILE A 116 -12.67 0.47 -23.63
CA ILE A 116 -13.08 0.63 -22.25
C ILE A 116 -12.09 -0.14 -21.35
N HIS A 117 -11.43 0.59 -20.46
CA HIS A 117 -10.56 0.02 -19.43
C HIS A 117 -11.30 -0.02 -18.10
N VAL A 118 -11.40 -1.20 -17.48
CA VAL A 118 -11.97 -1.38 -16.14
C VAL A 118 -10.86 -1.20 -15.12
N TYR A 119 -11.03 -0.25 -14.20
CA TYR A 119 -10.07 -0.01 -13.11
C TYR A 119 -10.46 -0.69 -11.82
N ALA A 120 -11.75 -0.67 -11.47
CA ALA A 120 -12.23 -1.32 -10.26
C ALA A 120 -13.71 -1.68 -10.34
N ILE A 121 -14.09 -2.71 -9.58
CA ILE A 121 -15.46 -3.02 -9.19
C ILE A 121 -15.50 -3.03 -7.67
N THR A 122 -16.32 -2.14 -7.08
CA THR A 122 -16.37 -1.94 -5.63
C THR A 122 -17.71 -2.33 -5.04
N ASN A 123 -17.71 -2.78 -3.78
CA ASN A 123 -18.86 -3.12 -2.99
C ASN A 123 -18.98 -2.19 -1.79
N HIS A 124 -20.07 -1.44 -1.71
CA HIS A 124 -20.39 -0.58 -0.58
C HIS A 124 -21.67 -1.05 0.10
N TYR A 125 -21.73 -0.80 1.39
CA TYR A 125 -22.85 -1.18 2.23
C TYR A 125 -23.35 0.05 2.97
N VAL A 126 -24.62 0.38 2.81
CA VAL A 126 -25.25 1.57 3.41
C VAL A 126 -26.27 1.12 4.43
N SER A 127 -26.16 1.58 5.67
CA SER A 127 -27.16 1.41 6.70
C SER A 127 -28.14 2.57 6.69
N LEU A 128 -29.42 2.28 6.79
CA LEU A 128 -30.49 3.26 6.96
C LEU A 128 -31.10 3.07 8.34
N ASN A 129 -31.03 4.07 9.19
CA ASN A 129 -31.78 4.07 10.44
C ASN A 129 -33.10 4.78 10.25
N ASN A 130 -34.16 4.04 9.93
CA ASN A 130 -35.48 4.56 9.68
C ASN A 130 -36.11 5.31 10.89
N LYS A 131 -35.57 5.12 12.12
CA LYS A 131 -36.07 5.81 13.30
C LYS A 131 -35.46 7.22 13.45
N THR A 132 -34.26 7.43 13.01
CA THR A 132 -33.50 8.68 13.15
C THR A 132 -33.20 9.36 11.82
N ASP A 133 -33.66 8.76 10.70
CA ASP A 133 -33.31 9.13 9.31
C ASP A 133 -31.80 9.25 9.06
N GLN A 134 -30.99 8.61 9.91
CA GLN A 134 -29.53 8.58 9.76
C GLN A 134 -29.12 7.57 8.70
N ILE A 135 -28.21 8.01 7.85
CA ILE A 135 -27.61 7.20 6.80
C ILE A 135 -26.10 7.22 6.92
N TYR A 136 -25.45 6.06 6.84
CA TYR A 136 -23.99 5.95 6.90
C TYR A 136 -23.50 4.67 6.24
N PHE A 137 -22.22 4.63 5.87
CA PHE A 137 -21.59 3.41 5.37
C PHE A 137 -21.29 2.41 6.50
N ILE A 138 -21.37 1.14 6.14
CA ILE A 138 -20.85 0.04 6.96
C ILE A 138 -19.58 -0.46 6.30
N SER A 139 -18.49 -0.56 7.06
CA SER A 139 -17.22 -1.06 6.54
C SER A 139 -17.38 -2.45 5.94
N PRO A 140 -16.90 -2.67 4.69
CA PRO A 140 -16.81 -4.00 4.09
C PRO A 140 -16.11 -5.02 5.00
N LEU A 141 -15.10 -4.60 5.76
CA LEU A 141 -14.42 -5.46 6.75
C LEU A 141 -15.37 -6.02 7.80
N LYS A 142 -16.40 -5.27 8.22
CA LYS A 142 -17.44 -5.76 9.16
C LYS A 142 -18.37 -6.76 8.47
N ILE A 143 -18.88 -6.43 7.29
CA ILE A 143 -19.79 -7.29 6.53
C ILE A 143 -19.10 -8.62 6.17
N ASN A 144 -17.87 -8.54 5.71
CA ASN A 144 -17.08 -9.70 5.27
C ASN A 144 -16.43 -10.46 6.42
N SER A 145 -16.49 -9.97 7.67
CA SER A 145 -15.89 -10.61 8.86
C SER A 145 -16.30 -12.07 9.04
N LYS A 146 -17.50 -12.43 8.62
CA LYS A 146 -17.99 -13.84 8.65
C LYS A 146 -17.20 -14.79 7.77
N LEU A 147 -16.40 -14.29 6.80
CA LEU A 147 -15.56 -15.09 5.91
C LEU A 147 -14.18 -15.38 6.50
N TYR A 148 -13.82 -14.72 7.59
CA TYR A 148 -12.46 -14.71 8.16
C TYR A 148 -12.44 -15.27 9.59
N LYS A 149 -11.26 -15.70 10.00
CA LYS A 149 -10.93 -16.04 11.39
C LYS A 149 -10.10 -14.92 11.99
N ILE A 150 -10.26 -14.74 13.30
CA ILE A 150 -9.48 -13.77 14.07
C ILE A 150 -8.64 -14.55 15.08
N LYS A 151 -7.37 -14.17 15.23
CA LYS A 151 -6.47 -14.76 16.21
C LYS A 151 -5.54 -13.71 16.81
N LYS A 152 -5.56 -13.57 18.14
CA LYS A 152 -4.63 -12.71 18.87
C LYS A 152 -3.37 -13.46 19.25
N LYS A 153 -2.21 -12.83 19.01
CA LYS A 153 -0.90 -13.30 19.40
C LYS A 153 -0.01 -12.10 19.79
N GLY A 154 0.33 -11.98 21.07
CA GLY A 154 1.02 -10.81 21.58
C GLY A 154 0.22 -9.54 21.28
N ASN A 155 0.86 -8.57 20.62
CA ASN A 155 0.24 -7.31 20.25
C ASN A 155 -0.44 -7.34 18.86
N ILE A 156 -0.47 -8.50 18.20
CA ILE A 156 -1.01 -8.65 16.85
C ILE A 156 -2.39 -9.28 16.89
N THR A 157 -3.37 -8.66 16.25
CA THR A 157 -4.66 -9.28 15.93
C THR A 157 -4.64 -9.69 14.46
N TYR A 158 -4.46 -10.96 14.19
CA TYR A 158 -4.49 -11.53 12.85
C TYR A 158 -5.92 -11.73 12.37
N HIS A 159 -6.19 -11.30 11.12
CA HIS A 159 -7.43 -11.53 10.38
C HIS A 159 -7.07 -12.28 9.09
N PHE A 160 -7.62 -13.47 8.88
CA PHE A 160 -7.22 -14.35 7.76
C PHE A 160 -8.37 -15.22 7.28
N PRO A 161 -8.35 -15.71 6.02
CA PRO A 161 -9.42 -16.53 5.45
C PRO A 161 -9.70 -17.79 6.28
N LYS A 162 -10.97 -18.20 6.34
CA LYS A 162 -11.37 -19.44 7.06
C LYS A 162 -10.68 -20.68 6.51
N THR A 163 -10.32 -20.68 5.24
CA THR A 163 -9.60 -21.75 4.54
C THR A 163 -8.13 -21.86 4.96
N HIS A 164 -7.54 -20.75 5.45
CA HIS A 164 -6.14 -20.71 5.85
C HIS A 164 -5.89 -21.46 7.15
N LYS A 165 -4.83 -22.28 7.19
CA LYS A 165 -4.33 -22.96 8.40
C LYS A 165 -3.24 -22.11 9.04
N PHE A 166 -3.58 -21.43 10.14
CA PHE A 166 -2.69 -20.52 10.84
C PHE A 166 -1.36 -21.18 11.25
N ASN A 167 -0.24 -20.60 10.83
CA ASN A 167 1.11 -21.07 11.13
C ASN A 167 1.66 -20.40 12.40
N LYS A 168 1.60 -21.16 13.52
CA LYS A 168 2.11 -20.66 14.83
C LYS A 168 3.61 -20.36 14.80
N SER A 169 4.40 -21.13 14.05
CA SER A 169 5.86 -20.95 13.96
C SER A 169 6.20 -19.62 13.31
N LYS A 170 5.59 -19.33 12.15
CA LYS A 170 5.75 -18.04 11.45
C LYS A 170 5.34 -16.87 12.34
N SER A 171 4.15 -16.93 12.96
CA SER A 171 3.70 -15.90 13.89
C SER A 171 4.67 -15.68 15.06
N ASN A 172 5.22 -16.76 15.65
CA ASN A 172 6.20 -16.64 16.72
C ASN A 172 7.52 -16.02 16.23
N LYS A 173 7.97 -16.35 15.00
CA LYS A 173 9.13 -15.74 14.36
C LYS A 173 8.95 -14.23 14.22
N LEU A 174 7.80 -13.79 13.71
CA LEU A 174 7.48 -12.36 13.60
C LEU A 174 7.50 -11.67 14.95
N ILE A 175 6.82 -12.22 15.96
CA ILE A 175 6.78 -11.64 17.32
C ILE A 175 8.18 -11.50 17.90
N LYS A 176 9.05 -12.51 17.70
CA LYS A 176 10.44 -12.46 18.15
C LYS A 176 11.23 -11.35 17.43
N ALA A 177 11.05 -11.22 16.12
CA ALA A 177 11.70 -10.18 15.33
C ALA A 177 11.25 -8.77 15.77
N ILE A 178 9.94 -8.57 15.97
CA ILE A 178 9.38 -7.32 16.48
C ILE A 178 9.96 -6.96 17.84
N LYS A 179 9.97 -7.89 18.80
CA LYS A 179 10.52 -7.66 20.14
C LYS A 179 12.00 -7.29 20.09
N LYS A 180 12.77 -7.98 19.23
CA LYS A 180 14.20 -7.62 19.03
C LYS A 180 14.32 -6.21 18.49
N PHE A 181 13.55 -5.86 17.47
CA PHE A 181 13.54 -4.52 16.87
C PHE A 181 13.14 -3.46 17.89
N GLU A 182 12.06 -3.67 18.65
CA GLU A 182 11.61 -2.76 19.72
C GLU A 182 12.72 -2.53 20.75
N THR A 183 13.42 -3.59 21.17
CA THR A 183 14.53 -3.50 22.15
C THR A 183 15.73 -2.75 21.58
N ASP A 184 16.18 -3.13 20.39
CA ASP A 184 17.38 -2.55 19.77
C ASP A 184 17.19 -1.06 19.45
N TRP A 185 15.97 -0.67 19.04
CA TRP A 185 15.65 0.71 18.66
C TRP A 185 15.12 1.56 19.82
N GLY A 186 14.71 0.95 20.91
CA GLY A 186 14.07 1.65 22.05
C GLY A 186 12.63 2.05 21.78
N PHE A 187 11.91 1.33 20.88
CA PHE A 187 10.53 1.61 20.57
C PHE A 187 9.56 1.00 21.58
N LYS A 188 8.45 1.68 21.82
CA LYS A 188 7.34 1.13 22.58
C LYS A 188 6.55 0.12 21.73
N PRO A 189 6.07 -0.99 22.33
CA PRO A 189 5.26 -1.95 21.61
C PRO A 189 3.96 -1.35 21.03
N ILE A 190 3.68 -1.64 19.77
CA ILE A 190 2.46 -1.21 19.08
C ILE A 190 1.48 -2.39 19.00
N LYS A 191 0.19 -2.14 19.34
CA LYS A 191 -0.90 -3.09 19.06
C LYS A 191 -1.47 -2.76 17.69
N PHE A 192 -1.62 -3.76 16.83
CA PHE A 192 -2.09 -3.55 15.45
C PHE A 192 -2.92 -4.72 14.91
N ASP A 193 -3.74 -4.43 13.92
CA ASP A 193 -4.50 -5.40 13.15
C ASP A 193 -3.71 -5.81 11.91
N TYR A 194 -3.60 -7.10 11.67
CA TYR A 194 -2.85 -7.69 10.56
C TYR A 194 -3.80 -8.54 9.71
N TYR A 195 -4.24 -7.96 8.60
CA TYR A 195 -5.09 -8.63 7.63
C TYR A 195 -4.21 -9.29 6.57
N PHE A 196 -4.30 -10.59 6.44
CA PHE A 196 -3.56 -11.29 5.38
C PHE A 196 -4.42 -12.35 4.70
N THR A 197 -4.10 -12.59 3.44
CA THR A 197 -4.78 -13.57 2.58
C THR A 197 -3.78 -14.37 1.77
N ASN A 198 -4.25 -15.40 1.07
CA ASN A 198 -3.39 -16.20 0.20
C ASN A 198 -3.25 -15.57 -1.19
N THR A 199 -4.21 -14.74 -1.60
CA THR A 199 -4.22 -14.09 -2.92
C THR A 199 -4.66 -12.63 -2.80
N GLN A 200 -4.40 -11.84 -3.83
CA GLN A 200 -4.89 -10.46 -3.90
C GLN A 200 -6.41 -10.41 -4.02
N ASP A 201 -7.03 -11.37 -4.74
CA ASP A 201 -8.49 -11.46 -4.87
C ASP A 201 -9.17 -11.61 -3.51
N GLU A 202 -8.64 -12.50 -2.65
CA GLU A 202 -9.16 -12.68 -1.29
C GLU A 202 -9.02 -11.38 -0.46
N LEU A 203 -7.90 -10.66 -0.60
CA LEU A 203 -7.68 -9.41 0.12
C LEU A 203 -8.56 -8.29 -0.42
N GLY A 204 -8.70 -8.19 -1.74
CA GLY A 204 -9.63 -7.29 -2.40
C GLY A 204 -11.07 -7.52 -1.91
N ALA A 205 -11.54 -8.77 -1.98
CA ALA A 205 -12.88 -9.14 -1.52
C ALA A 205 -13.11 -8.78 -0.04
N MET A 206 -12.09 -8.99 0.82
CA MET A 206 -12.15 -8.60 2.23
C MET A 206 -12.39 -7.10 2.38
N LYS A 207 -11.68 -6.28 1.62
CA LYS A 207 -11.77 -4.82 1.63
C LYS A 207 -13.04 -4.28 0.93
N GLY A 208 -13.74 -5.09 0.14
CA GLY A 208 -14.89 -4.67 -0.66
C GLY A 208 -14.57 -4.39 -2.13
N LEU A 209 -13.38 -4.77 -2.59
CA LEU A 209 -12.98 -4.73 -4.00
C LEU A 209 -13.27 -6.09 -4.64
N GLU A 210 -14.17 -6.14 -5.63
CA GLU A 210 -14.41 -7.34 -6.43
C GLU A 210 -13.39 -7.47 -7.56
N TYR A 211 -12.92 -6.34 -8.04
CA TYR A 211 -11.83 -6.23 -9.00
C TYR A 211 -11.09 -4.89 -8.79
N PHE A 212 -9.79 -4.88 -9.02
CA PHE A 212 -9.00 -3.67 -9.26
C PHE A 212 -7.84 -3.97 -10.21
N TYR A 213 -7.41 -2.99 -10.96
CA TYR A 213 -6.34 -3.13 -11.93
C TYR A 213 -5.04 -3.60 -11.24
N GLY A 214 -4.44 -4.67 -11.76
CA GLY A 214 -3.27 -5.32 -11.17
C GLY A 214 -3.59 -6.42 -10.14
N MET A 215 -4.87 -6.76 -9.94
CA MET A 215 -5.31 -7.80 -8.99
C MET A 215 -4.81 -9.19 -9.35
N GLU A 216 -4.47 -9.42 -10.63
CA GLU A 216 -3.91 -10.67 -11.14
C GLU A 216 -2.45 -10.93 -10.72
N GLN A 217 -1.79 -9.98 -10.08
CA GLN A 217 -0.41 -10.16 -9.63
C GLN A 217 -0.32 -11.23 -8.55
N THR A 218 0.63 -12.15 -8.71
CA THR A 218 0.78 -13.34 -7.85
C THR A 218 1.89 -13.22 -6.81
N PHE A 219 2.71 -12.16 -6.88
CA PHE A 219 3.77 -11.97 -5.90
C PHE A 219 3.23 -11.42 -4.56
N PRO A 220 3.91 -11.73 -3.44
CA PRO A 220 3.56 -11.17 -2.16
C PRO A 220 3.61 -9.64 -2.18
N SER A 221 2.57 -9.00 -1.65
CA SER A 221 2.53 -7.55 -1.51
C SER A 221 1.82 -7.15 -0.23
N GLY A 222 2.08 -5.95 0.24
CA GLY A 222 1.45 -5.43 1.44
C GLY A 222 1.39 -3.91 1.45
N MET A 223 0.64 -3.40 2.40
CA MET A 223 0.52 -1.98 2.70
C MET A 223 0.26 -1.78 4.19
N ALA A 224 1.04 -0.91 4.80
CA ALA A 224 0.86 -0.52 6.19
C ALA A 224 0.20 0.87 6.28
N PHE A 225 -0.69 1.02 7.25
CA PHE A 225 -1.34 2.26 7.64
C PHE A 225 -0.95 2.59 9.08
N PRO A 226 0.16 3.32 9.30
CA PRO A 226 0.69 3.57 10.64
C PRO A 226 -0.29 4.30 11.57
N GLU A 227 -1.01 5.29 11.06
CA GLU A 227 -2.00 6.05 11.82
C GLU A 227 -3.13 5.15 12.35
N ASP A 228 -3.61 4.25 11.51
CA ASP A 228 -4.68 3.32 11.81
C ASP A 228 -4.19 2.05 12.51
N LYS A 229 -2.87 1.82 12.54
CA LYS A 229 -2.22 0.60 13.06
C LYS A 229 -2.79 -0.64 12.39
N ILE A 230 -2.86 -0.61 11.06
CA ILE A 230 -3.34 -1.71 10.23
C ILE A 230 -2.29 -2.08 9.19
N ILE A 231 -2.21 -3.39 8.93
CA ILE A 231 -1.46 -3.96 7.81
C ILE A 231 -2.43 -4.79 6.97
N TYR A 232 -2.37 -4.59 5.67
CA TYR A 232 -2.97 -5.48 4.67
C TYR A 232 -1.86 -6.15 3.89
N CYS A 233 -1.91 -7.48 3.72
CA CYS A 233 -0.99 -8.16 2.83
C CYS A 233 -1.61 -9.41 2.19
N ASN A 234 -1.08 -9.79 1.02
CA ASN A 234 -1.42 -11.04 0.35
C ASN A 234 -0.18 -11.89 0.13
N SER A 235 -0.34 -13.20 0.16
CA SER A 235 0.71 -14.21 -0.09
C SER A 235 1.93 -14.15 0.84
N CYS A 236 1.90 -13.30 1.89
CA CYS A 236 3.00 -13.11 2.84
C CYS A 236 2.90 -14.03 4.06
N GLY A 237 1.69 -14.50 4.41
CA GLY A 237 1.43 -15.28 5.60
C GLY A 237 1.59 -14.48 6.90
N GLU A 238 1.95 -15.17 8.01
CA GLU A 238 1.96 -14.60 9.36
C GLU A 238 3.27 -13.90 9.76
N ASP A 239 4.29 -13.84 8.90
CA ASP A 239 5.63 -13.40 9.28
C ASP A 239 6.24 -12.28 8.41
N TYR A 240 5.41 -11.48 7.75
CA TYR A 240 5.88 -10.41 6.89
C TYR A 240 6.32 -9.19 7.71
N LEU A 241 7.58 -9.16 8.09
CA LEU A 241 8.17 -8.12 8.92
C LEU A 241 8.21 -6.75 8.22
N HIS A 242 8.36 -6.71 6.91
CA HIS A 242 8.46 -5.49 6.10
C HIS A 242 7.36 -4.48 6.46
N GLU A 243 6.09 -4.87 6.37
CA GLU A 243 4.98 -3.97 6.65
C GLU A 243 4.90 -3.57 8.13
N VAL A 244 5.35 -4.44 9.03
CA VAL A 244 5.38 -4.10 10.45
C VAL A 244 6.39 -2.98 10.73
N LEU A 245 7.54 -2.99 10.05
CA LEU A 245 8.55 -1.95 10.21
C LEU A 245 8.03 -0.57 9.77
N HIS A 246 7.17 -0.51 8.74
CA HIS A 246 6.49 0.73 8.37
C HIS A 246 5.67 1.34 9.51
N LEU A 247 5.03 0.53 10.37
CA LEU A 247 4.26 1.04 11.52
C LEU A 247 5.14 1.78 12.54
N TYR A 248 6.43 1.39 12.66
CA TYR A 248 7.37 1.97 13.61
C TYR A 248 8.17 3.13 13.01
N LEU A 249 8.58 2.98 11.75
CA LEU A 249 9.56 3.90 11.15
C LEU A 249 8.91 5.07 10.41
N ASN A 250 7.79 4.86 9.69
CA ASN A 250 7.16 5.93 8.94
C ASN A 250 6.74 7.12 9.80
N PRO A 251 6.10 6.95 10.98
CA PRO A 251 5.68 8.10 11.80
C PRO A 251 6.85 9.00 12.24
N LEU A 252 8.06 8.48 12.25
CA LEU A 252 9.25 9.19 12.73
C LEU A 252 10.19 9.64 11.61
N TYR A 253 10.21 8.90 10.50
CA TYR A 253 11.23 9.01 9.45
C TYR A 253 10.65 9.00 8.02
N GLU A 254 9.36 9.33 7.84
CA GLU A 254 8.69 9.35 6.54
C GLU A 254 9.46 10.15 5.49
N ASN A 255 10.02 11.30 5.90
CA ASN A 255 10.78 12.18 5.01
C ASN A 255 12.29 11.83 4.92
N SER A 256 12.72 10.71 5.50
CA SER A 256 14.11 10.27 5.37
C SER A 256 14.28 9.46 4.08
N PRO A 257 15.24 9.82 3.19
CA PRO A 257 15.49 9.04 1.98
C PRO A 257 16.00 7.62 2.28
N ILE A 258 16.35 7.36 3.55
CA ILE A 258 16.89 6.06 4.01
C ILE A 258 15.77 5.13 4.47
N ASN A 259 14.60 5.64 4.85
CA ASN A 259 13.57 4.89 5.55
C ASN A 259 13.18 3.59 4.83
N HIS A 260 12.78 3.67 3.56
CA HIS A 260 12.35 2.49 2.79
C HIS A 260 13.49 1.48 2.57
N GLY A 261 14.71 1.95 2.29
CA GLY A 261 15.86 1.07 2.15
C GLY A 261 16.22 0.36 3.45
N LEU A 262 16.10 1.03 4.59
CA LEU A 262 16.27 0.40 5.90
C LEU A 262 15.23 -0.70 6.14
N ILE A 263 13.97 -0.47 5.76
CA ILE A 263 12.91 -1.49 5.84
C ILE A 263 13.23 -2.68 4.94
N TYR A 264 13.74 -2.44 3.72
CA TYR A 264 14.22 -3.50 2.82
C TYR A 264 15.34 -4.32 3.46
N TYR A 265 16.32 -3.65 4.08
CA TYR A 265 17.44 -4.30 4.75
C TYR A 265 16.95 -5.20 5.90
N LEU A 266 16.11 -4.68 6.79
CA LEU A 266 15.68 -5.38 8.00
C LEU A 266 14.56 -6.40 7.76
N GLY A 267 13.64 -6.12 6.84
CA GLY A 267 12.40 -6.88 6.61
C GLY A 267 12.37 -7.64 5.29
N GLY A 268 13.29 -7.37 4.38
CA GLY A 268 13.21 -7.87 3.01
C GLY A 268 12.13 -7.18 2.19
N SER A 269 11.75 -7.77 1.07
CA SER A 269 10.63 -7.30 0.22
C SER A 269 10.06 -8.46 -0.59
N LEU A 270 8.77 -8.39 -0.93
CA LEU A 270 8.06 -9.37 -1.77
C LEU A 270 8.26 -10.83 -1.32
N GLY A 271 8.34 -11.07 0.00
CA GLY A 271 8.57 -12.40 0.58
C GLY A 271 10.03 -12.88 0.57
N HIS A 272 10.97 -12.09 0.06
CA HIS A 272 12.40 -12.38 0.02
C HIS A 272 13.16 -11.63 1.12
N ASN A 273 14.21 -12.26 1.66
CA ASN A 273 15.15 -11.57 2.55
C ASN A 273 16.08 -10.65 1.77
N PHE A 274 16.81 -9.81 2.48
CA PHE A 274 17.68 -8.80 1.84
C PHE A 274 18.85 -9.40 1.08
N ASP A 275 19.41 -10.53 1.52
CA ASP A 275 20.50 -11.20 0.82
C ASP A 275 20.06 -11.72 -0.57
N HIS A 276 18.81 -12.21 -0.69
CA HIS A 276 18.23 -12.53 -1.99
C HIS A 276 18.10 -11.29 -2.90
N LEU A 277 17.71 -10.15 -2.34
CA LEU A 277 17.61 -8.90 -3.11
C LEU A 277 18.98 -8.40 -3.59
N ILE A 278 20.04 -8.59 -2.80
CA ILE A 278 21.42 -8.31 -3.22
C ILE A 278 21.80 -9.19 -4.42
N ASN A 279 21.56 -10.50 -4.33
CA ASN A 279 21.87 -11.44 -5.42
C ASN A 279 21.13 -11.06 -6.70
N LYS A 280 19.83 -10.79 -6.56
CA LYS A 280 18.98 -10.36 -7.68
C LYS A 280 19.47 -9.05 -8.32
N MET A 281 19.91 -8.08 -7.50
CA MET A 281 20.48 -6.84 -8.00
C MET A 281 21.81 -7.06 -8.71
N ASN A 282 22.68 -7.94 -8.19
CA ASN A 282 23.93 -8.28 -8.86
C ASN A 282 23.69 -8.96 -10.21
N ASP A 283 22.72 -9.91 -10.30
CA ASP A 283 22.32 -10.54 -11.55
C ASP A 283 21.77 -9.52 -12.56
N TYR A 284 20.98 -8.56 -12.09
CA TYR A 284 20.49 -7.47 -12.91
C TYR A 284 21.64 -6.63 -13.49
N LEU A 285 22.63 -6.28 -12.67
CA LEU A 285 23.80 -5.51 -13.11
C LEU A 285 24.70 -6.29 -14.09
N MET A 286 24.82 -7.60 -13.93
CA MET A 286 25.51 -8.46 -14.90
C MET A 286 24.78 -8.49 -16.26
N LYS A 287 23.45 -8.52 -16.24
CA LYS A 287 22.62 -8.51 -17.45
C LYS A 287 22.59 -7.12 -18.12
N TYR A 288 22.68 -6.06 -17.34
CA TYR A 288 22.59 -4.67 -17.79
C TYR A 288 23.79 -3.87 -17.26
N PRO A 289 25.03 -4.11 -17.80
CA PRO A 289 26.27 -3.55 -17.26
C PRO A 289 26.34 -2.02 -17.36
N ASP A 290 25.63 -1.43 -18.33
CA ASP A 290 25.58 0.01 -18.56
C ASP A 290 24.67 0.75 -17.54
N THR A 291 24.01 0.03 -16.64
CA THR A 291 23.22 0.65 -15.56
C THR A 291 24.11 1.52 -14.70
N ASN A 292 23.84 2.83 -14.63
CA ASN A 292 24.61 3.77 -13.84
C ASN A 292 23.98 3.98 -12.47
N LEU A 293 24.52 3.35 -11.43
CA LEU A 293 24.01 3.45 -10.07
C LEU A 293 24.26 4.81 -9.39
N SER A 294 25.01 5.73 -9.98
CA SER A 294 25.07 7.09 -9.43
C SER A 294 23.75 7.85 -9.54
N MET A 295 22.81 7.32 -10.32
CA MET A 295 21.46 7.85 -10.53
C MET A 295 20.36 6.97 -9.89
N PHE A 296 20.70 6.11 -8.95
CA PHE A 296 19.79 5.09 -8.39
C PHE A 296 18.46 5.64 -7.87
N GLU A 297 18.40 6.91 -7.46
CA GLU A 297 17.19 7.56 -6.95
C GLU A 297 16.08 7.64 -7.99
N THR A 298 16.44 7.72 -9.27
CA THR A 298 15.50 7.91 -10.39
C THR A 298 15.53 6.76 -11.41
N LEU A 299 16.34 5.71 -11.16
CA LEU A 299 16.42 4.57 -12.04
C LEU A 299 15.17 3.71 -11.97
N GLU A 300 14.55 3.51 -13.12
CA GLU A 300 13.49 2.51 -13.31
C GLU A 300 14.06 1.19 -13.81
N THR A 301 13.49 0.08 -13.40
CA THR A 301 13.89 -1.24 -13.88
C THR A 301 12.85 -1.83 -14.82
N LYS A 302 13.29 -2.75 -15.68
CA LYS A 302 12.39 -3.62 -16.45
C LYS A 302 11.82 -4.78 -15.61
N ASP A 303 12.39 -5.03 -14.44
CA ASP A 303 11.94 -6.04 -13.50
C ASP A 303 11.09 -5.36 -12.41
N ILE A 304 9.77 -5.52 -12.50
CA ILE A 304 8.80 -4.92 -11.56
C ILE A 304 8.97 -5.40 -10.11
N THR A 305 9.75 -6.47 -9.89
CA THR A 305 10.02 -7.03 -8.56
C THR A 305 11.39 -6.61 -8.01
N LEU A 306 12.09 -5.67 -8.67
CA LEU A 306 13.36 -5.12 -8.23
C LEU A 306 13.25 -3.58 -8.13
N HIS A 307 13.29 -3.05 -6.94
CA HIS A 307 13.34 -1.60 -6.71
C HIS A 307 14.79 -1.18 -6.47
N ILE A 308 15.45 -0.65 -7.51
CA ILE A 308 16.89 -0.28 -7.46
C ILE A 308 17.15 0.68 -6.29
N ASN A 309 16.39 1.76 -6.18
CA ASN A 309 16.58 2.74 -5.11
C ASN A 309 16.59 2.09 -3.73
N HIS A 310 15.52 1.36 -3.38
CA HIS A 310 15.40 0.74 -2.06
C HIS A 310 16.46 -0.33 -1.81
N THR A 311 16.86 -1.06 -2.86
CA THR A 311 17.91 -2.09 -2.75
C THR A 311 19.29 -1.48 -2.54
N VAL A 312 19.61 -0.38 -3.24
CA VAL A 312 20.86 0.39 -3.04
C VAL A 312 20.91 0.97 -1.64
N VAL A 313 19.83 1.61 -1.18
CA VAL A 313 19.79 2.18 0.18
C VAL A 313 19.86 1.07 1.24
N GLY A 314 19.25 -0.07 1.00
CA GLY A 314 19.39 -1.25 1.87
C GLY A 314 20.83 -1.77 1.94
N LEU A 315 21.56 -1.76 0.81
CA LEU A 315 22.98 -2.10 0.80
C LEU A 315 23.81 -1.12 1.66
N ILE A 316 23.54 0.18 1.55
CA ILE A 316 24.16 1.20 2.39
C ILE A 316 23.89 0.91 3.87
N CYS A 317 22.64 0.58 4.23
CA CYS A 317 22.27 0.19 5.58
C CYS A 317 23.07 -1.04 6.05
N LYS A 318 23.20 -2.09 5.21
CA LYS A 318 23.98 -3.29 5.53
C LYS A 318 25.44 -2.97 5.82
N ILE A 319 26.09 -2.15 4.98
CA ILE A 319 27.50 -1.75 5.16
C ILE A 319 27.70 -0.99 6.48
N ILE A 320 26.80 -0.07 6.79
CA ILE A 320 26.89 0.75 8.00
C ILE A 320 26.54 -0.05 9.27
N ASP A 321 25.58 -0.98 9.18
CA ASP A 321 25.24 -1.87 10.29
C ASP A 321 26.42 -2.78 10.65
N GLU A 322 27.13 -3.32 9.67
CA GLU A 322 28.35 -4.11 9.89
C GLU A 322 29.48 -3.31 10.54
N LYS A 323 29.58 -2.00 10.24
CA LYS A 323 30.61 -1.11 10.78
C LYS A 323 30.27 -0.59 12.18
N ASP A 324 29.06 -0.06 12.36
CA ASP A 324 28.67 0.78 13.50
C ASP A 324 27.42 0.27 14.22
N GLY A 325 26.82 -0.84 13.76
CA GLY A 325 25.62 -1.43 14.31
C GLY A 325 24.41 -0.48 14.25
N ILE A 326 23.51 -0.68 15.20
CA ILE A 326 22.25 0.09 15.30
C ILE A 326 22.47 1.61 15.39
N ASN A 327 23.57 2.05 15.99
CA ASN A 327 23.87 3.49 16.09
C ASN A 327 24.19 4.09 14.72
N GLY A 328 24.85 3.34 13.86
CA GLY A 328 25.06 3.69 12.46
C GLY A 328 23.75 3.83 11.71
N LEU A 329 22.84 2.86 11.83
CA LEU A 329 21.54 2.91 11.20
C LEU A 329 20.70 4.12 11.67
N LYS A 330 20.69 4.41 12.98
CA LYS A 330 20.01 5.60 13.53
C LYS A 330 20.63 6.92 13.02
N ARG A 331 21.93 6.93 12.76
CA ARG A 331 22.64 8.08 12.16
C ARG A 331 22.23 8.26 10.71
N LEU A 332 22.15 7.18 9.90
CA LEU A 332 21.73 7.22 8.50
C LEU A 332 20.36 7.88 8.32
N LEU A 333 19.38 7.58 9.17
CA LEU A 333 18.03 8.14 9.10
C LEU A 333 17.98 9.68 9.24
N LYS A 334 19.05 10.32 9.72
CA LYS A 334 19.14 11.78 9.87
C LYS A 334 19.59 12.50 8.60
N TYR A 335 20.16 11.78 7.63
CA TYR A 335 20.57 12.38 6.37
C TYR A 335 19.37 12.82 5.57
N LYS A 336 19.48 13.97 4.91
CA LYS A 336 18.43 14.58 4.06
C LYS A 336 18.68 14.38 2.57
N ASN A 337 19.89 14.02 2.19
CA ASN A 337 20.29 13.71 0.82
C ASN A 337 21.47 12.74 0.80
N PHE A 338 21.66 12.10 -0.33
CA PHE A 338 22.70 11.09 -0.50
C PHE A 338 24.09 11.68 -0.70
N ASP A 339 24.23 12.90 -1.23
CA ASP A 339 25.55 13.51 -1.40
C ASP A 339 26.27 13.64 -0.06
N LEU A 340 25.60 14.22 0.95
CA LEU A 340 26.15 14.33 2.31
C LEU A 340 26.36 12.95 2.95
N LEU A 341 25.49 11.99 2.70
CA LEU A 341 25.63 10.65 3.23
C LEU A 341 26.90 9.99 2.68
N PHE A 342 27.08 9.95 1.36
CA PHE A 342 28.23 9.30 0.74
C PHE A 342 29.56 9.99 1.11
N GLN A 343 29.54 11.33 1.17
CA GLN A 343 30.70 12.08 1.59
C GLN A 343 31.12 11.75 3.04
N ASN A 344 30.15 11.75 3.98
CA ASN A 344 30.45 11.60 5.40
C ASN A 344 30.72 10.17 5.83
N GLU A 345 30.01 9.20 5.25
CA GLU A 345 30.11 7.79 5.66
C GLU A 345 31.21 7.03 4.90
N PHE A 346 31.44 7.41 3.63
CA PHE A 346 32.31 6.67 2.71
C PHE A 346 33.49 7.51 2.15
N SER A 347 33.45 8.82 2.32
CA SER A 347 34.47 9.77 1.78
C SER A 347 34.57 9.71 0.25
N ILE A 348 33.46 9.53 -0.46
CA ILE A 348 33.38 9.45 -1.92
C ILE A 348 32.46 10.51 -2.51
N GLU A 349 32.78 10.95 -3.73
CA GLU A 349 31.99 11.89 -4.51
C GLU A 349 31.03 11.14 -5.45
N LYS A 350 30.00 11.84 -5.97
CA LYS A 350 28.97 11.25 -6.82
C LYS A 350 29.50 10.53 -8.06
N LYS A 351 30.64 10.99 -8.64
CA LYS A 351 31.31 10.35 -9.77
C LYS A 351 31.79 8.92 -9.47
N ASP A 352 32.04 8.60 -8.19
CA ASP A 352 32.56 7.31 -7.74
C ASP A 352 31.48 6.35 -7.23
N TRP A 353 30.21 6.82 -7.07
CA TRP A 353 29.13 6.03 -6.52
C TRP A 353 28.83 4.76 -7.32
N ASP A 354 28.80 4.86 -8.66
CA ASP A 354 28.50 3.70 -9.52
C ASP A 354 29.48 2.55 -9.27
N MET A 355 30.77 2.85 -9.29
CA MET A 355 31.83 1.86 -9.07
C MET A 355 31.74 1.29 -7.65
N PHE A 356 31.60 2.15 -6.62
CA PHE A 356 31.49 1.74 -5.23
C PHE A 356 30.31 0.80 -5.01
N LEU A 357 29.13 1.14 -5.52
CA LEU A 357 27.91 0.36 -5.35
C LEU A 357 28.00 -0.99 -6.06
N LYS A 358 28.45 -1.01 -7.33
CA LYS A 358 28.63 -2.25 -8.10
C LYS A 358 29.62 -3.21 -7.42
N GLN A 359 30.73 -2.70 -6.93
CA GLN A 359 31.72 -3.50 -6.21
C GLN A 359 31.15 -4.11 -4.93
N ASN A 360 30.34 -3.36 -4.17
CA ASN A 360 29.73 -3.86 -2.96
C ASN A 360 28.59 -4.87 -3.26
N PHE A 361 27.74 -4.66 -4.28
CA PHE A 361 26.76 -5.67 -4.69
C PHE A 361 27.45 -6.99 -5.06
N LYS A 362 28.53 -6.93 -5.85
CA LYS A 362 29.29 -8.13 -6.20
C LYS A 362 29.88 -8.81 -4.96
N LYS A 363 30.55 -8.03 -4.08
CA LYS A 363 31.15 -8.53 -2.82
C LYS A 363 30.13 -9.30 -1.98
N TYR A 364 28.96 -8.71 -1.72
CA TYR A 364 27.96 -9.33 -0.86
C TYR A 364 27.22 -10.47 -1.55
N SER A 365 27.01 -10.44 -2.86
CA SER A 365 26.50 -11.56 -3.63
C SER A 365 27.45 -12.77 -3.58
N ASP A 366 28.76 -12.55 -3.74
CA ASP A 366 29.77 -13.61 -3.64
C ASP A 366 29.82 -14.23 -2.22
N LEU A 367 29.55 -13.44 -1.18
CA LEU A 367 29.48 -13.92 0.22
C LEU A 367 28.21 -14.75 0.47
N ASN A 368 27.07 -14.37 -0.10
CA ASN A 368 25.80 -15.07 0.05
C ASN A 368 25.76 -16.43 -0.67
N ASN A 369 26.64 -16.63 -1.66
CA ASN A 369 26.72 -17.86 -2.46
C ASN A 369 27.77 -18.87 -1.93
N LYS A 370 28.45 -18.57 -0.81
CA LYS A 370 29.35 -19.47 -0.09
C LYS A 370 28.64 -20.16 1.06
#